data_7043228b8dc83021bd416e148b2e4687
#
_entry.id   7043228b8dc83021bd416e148b2e4687
#
_cell.length_a   1.000
_cell.length_b   1.000
_cell.length_c   1.000
_cell.angle_alpha   90.00
_cell.angle_beta   90.00
_cell.angle_gamma   90.00
#
_symmetry.space_group_name_H-M   'P 1'
#
loop_
_entity.id
_entity.type
_entity.pdbx_description
1 polymer ?
#
loop_
_entity_poly.entity_id
_entity_poly.type
_entity_poly.pdbx_seq_one_letter_code
_entity_poly.pdbx_strand_id
1 'polypeptide(L)'
;VPLISVAADKDHFDLQPDYTIDEWRQVGVRMALYWHLPLFAALQAVRDAVNVLKNDGSTEKLSDRIAGYKEYAEVTNLEEWMRLDENQ
;
A
#
# COMPACT_ATOMS: atom_id res chain seq x y z
N VAL A 1 18.78 -19.70 -13.27
CA VAL A 1 17.34 -19.51 -13.11
C VAL A 1 17.09 -18.41 -12.08
N PRO A 2 16.31 -17.38 -12.43
CA PRO A 2 15.99 -16.33 -11.46
C PRO A 2 15.22 -16.90 -10.28
N LEU A 3 15.58 -16.44 -9.08
CA LEU A 3 14.89 -16.81 -7.86
C LEU A 3 13.82 -15.77 -7.52
N ILE A 4 12.64 -16.27 -7.14
CA ILE A 4 11.54 -15.45 -6.67
C ILE A 4 11.28 -15.84 -5.22
N SER A 5 11.13 -14.84 -4.36
CA SER A 5 10.80 -15.08 -2.95
C SER A 5 9.61 -14.24 -2.53
N VAL A 6 8.89 -14.74 -1.54
CA VAL A 6 7.75 -14.03 -0.96
C VAL A 6 8.20 -13.44 0.37
N ALA A 7 8.06 -12.12 0.50
CA ALA A 7 8.39 -11.44 1.73
C ALA A 7 7.33 -11.73 2.79
N ALA A 8 7.76 -12.10 3.98
CA ALA A 8 6.87 -12.27 5.11
C ALA A 8 6.71 -10.95 5.82
N ASP A 9 5.49 -10.59 6.11
CA ASP A 9 5.18 -9.40 6.88
C ASP A 9 5.27 -9.69 8.37
N LYS A 10 5.37 -8.62 9.13
CA LYS A 10 5.35 -8.72 10.59
C LYS A 10 4.14 -9.52 11.06
N ASP A 11 4.39 -10.44 11.96
CA ASP A 11 3.35 -11.29 12.58
C ASP A 11 2.58 -12.16 11.59
N HIS A 12 3.12 -12.28 10.38
CA HIS A 12 2.48 -13.05 9.33
C HIS A 12 3.35 -14.24 8.97
N PHE A 13 2.83 -15.42 9.00
CA PHE A 13 3.53 -16.67 8.68
C PHE A 13 4.96 -16.75 9.24
N ASP A 14 5.15 -17.44 10.31
CA ASP A 14 6.45 -17.71 10.94
C ASP A 14 7.43 -18.47 10.03
N LEU A 15 7.14 -18.53 8.75
CA LEU A 15 7.85 -19.40 7.83
C LEU A 15 9.11 -18.78 7.23
N GLN A 16 9.19 -17.45 7.21
CA GLN A 16 10.37 -16.79 6.65
C GLN A 16 10.76 -15.59 7.48
N PRO A 17 12.05 -15.44 7.76
CA PRO A 17 12.53 -14.21 8.38
C PRO A 17 12.38 -13.02 7.44
N ASP A 18 12.30 -11.83 8.02
CA ASP A 18 12.23 -10.60 7.29
C ASP A 18 13.63 -10.18 6.85
N TYR A 19 13.96 -10.45 5.60
CA TYR A 19 15.24 -10.08 5.02
C TYR A 19 15.16 -8.70 4.37
N THR A 20 16.28 -7.98 4.44
CA THR A 20 16.40 -6.72 3.68
C THR A 20 16.54 -7.03 2.18
N ILE A 21 16.23 -6.03 1.37
CA ILE A 21 16.40 -6.15 -0.08
C ILE A 21 17.86 -6.49 -0.44
N ASP A 22 18.81 -5.89 0.27
CA ASP A 22 20.24 -6.16 0.03
C ASP A 22 20.60 -7.59 0.37
N GLU A 23 20.10 -8.11 1.49
CA GLU A 23 20.33 -9.50 1.87
C GLU A 23 19.79 -10.47 0.82
N TRP A 24 18.61 -10.20 0.30
CA TRP A 24 18.03 -11.02 -0.75
C TRP A 24 18.81 -10.94 -2.05
N ARG A 25 19.30 -9.73 -2.38
CA ARG A 25 20.14 -9.55 -3.56
C ARG A 25 21.42 -10.38 -3.47
N GLN A 26 22.01 -10.44 -2.28
CA GLN A 26 23.25 -11.19 -2.06
C GLN A 26 23.11 -12.68 -2.29
N VAL A 27 21.92 -13.24 -2.01
CA VAL A 27 21.65 -14.67 -2.23
C VAL A 27 21.06 -14.96 -3.60
N GLY A 28 20.96 -13.96 -4.48
CA GLY A 28 20.54 -14.17 -5.86
C GLY A 28 19.07 -14.05 -6.14
N VAL A 29 18.29 -13.51 -5.19
CA VAL A 29 16.86 -13.27 -5.41
C VAL A 29 16.69 -12.12 -6.40
N ARG A 30 15.92 -12.37 -7.45
CA ARG A 30 15.62 -11.37 -8.50
C ARG A 30 14.30 -10.68 -8.33
N MET A 31 13.35 -11.28 -7.61
CA MET A 31 12.03 -10.73 -7.41
C MET A 31 11.56 -11.06 -6.00
N ALA A 32 11.11 -10.06 -5.27
CA ALA A 32 10.50 -10.23 -3.95
C ALA A 32 9.03 -9.84 -4.02
N LEU A 33 8.16 -10.69 -3.52
CA LEU A 33 6.72 -10.44 -3.52
C LEU A 33 6.27 -9.99 -2.13
N TYR A 34 5.82 -8.75 -2.04
CA TYR A 34 5.26 -8.16 -0.83
C TYR A 34 3.75 -8.14 -0.96
N TRP A 35 3.12 -9.28 -0.81
CA TRP A 35 1.71 -9.43 -1.16
C TRP A 35 0.74 -8.91 -0.10
N HIS A 36 1.12 -8.94 1.17
CA HIS A 36 0.27 -8.44 2.25
C HIS A 36 0.56 -6.99 2.64
N LEU A 37 1.72 -6.48 2.31
CA LEU A 37 2.16 -5.15 2.76
C LEU A 37 1.15 -4.05 2.42
N PRO A 38 0.69 -3.90 1.16
CA PRO A 38 -0.27 -2.85 0.85
C PRO A 38 -1.59 -3.02 1.59
N LEU A 39 -2.06 -4.26 1.71
CA LEU A 39 -3.33 -4.56 2.40
C LEU A 39 -3.24 -4.19 3.88
N PHE A 40 -2.20 -4.65 4.55
CA PHE A 40 -2.06 -4.41 5.99
C PHE A 40 -1.76 -2.94 6.28
N ALA A 41 -0.99 -2.27 5.43
CA ALA A 41 -0.75 -0.84 5.55
C ALA A 41 -2.05 -0.05 5.38
N ALA A 42 -2.86 -0.41 4.39
CA ALA A 42 -4.15 0.22 4.16
C ALA A 42 -5.12 0.00 5.32
N LEU A 43 -5.17 -1.21 5.86
CA LEU A 43 -6.02 -1.54 7.00
C LEU A 43 -5.69 -0.67 8.21
N GLN A 44 -4.41 -0.54 8.54
CA GLN A 44 -3.99 0.27 9.69
C GLN A 44 -4.27 1.75 9.45
N ALA A 45 -4.00 2.25 8.25
CA ALA A 45 -4.24 3.65 7.90
C ALA A 45 -5.72 4.01 7.98
N VAL A 46 -6.58 3.14 7.47
CA VAL A 46 -8.05 3.34 7.52
C VAL A 46 -8.53 3.33 8.97
N ARG A 47 -8.05 2.38 9.76
CA ARG A 47 -8.39 2.28 11.17
C ARG A 47 -8.01 3.54 11.93
N ASP A 48 -6.80 4.04 11.71
CA ASP A 48 -6.32 5.25 12.37
C ASP A 48 -7.14 6.46 11.97
N ALA A 49 -7.47 6.59 10.69
CA ALA A 49 -8.27 7.70 10.18
C ALA A 49 -9.68 7.70 10.77
N VAL A 50 -10.32 6.53 10.82
CA VAL A 50 -11.67 6.39 11.38
C VAL A 50 -11.66 6.70 12.88
N ASN A 51 -10.62 6.28 13.60
CA ASN A 51 -10.50 6.58 15.03
C ASN A 51 -10.35 8.08 15.30
N VAL A 52 -9.59 8.78 14.45
CA VAL A 52 -9.45 10.24 14.57
C VAL A 52 -10.82 10.91 14.37
N LEU A 53 -11.56 10.52 13.35
CA LEU A 53 -12.90 11.05 13.11
C LEU A 53 -13.83 10.77 14.29
N LYS A 54 -13.80 9.57 14.81
CA LYS A 54 -14.67 9.15 15.92
C LYS A 54 -14.35 9.94 17.20
N ASN A 55 -13.08 10.15 17.50
CA ASN A 55 -12.65 10.81 18.73
C ASN A 55 -12.76 12.34 18.66
N ASP A 56 -12.43 12.91 17.50
CA ASP A 56 -12.38 14.38 17.33
C ASP A 56 -13.64 14.96 16.71
N GLY A 57 -14.45 14.13 16.07
CA GLY A 57 -15.62 14.59 15.30
C GLY A 57 -15.24 15.40 14.07
N SER A 58 -13.99 15.31 13.61
CA SER A 58 -13.47 16.08 12.49
C SER A 58 -12.31 15.35 11.84
N THR A 59 -12.11 15.60 10.56
CA THR A 59 -10.98 15.05 9.80
C THR A 59 -9.83 16.06 9.65
N GLU A 60 -9.89 17.19 10.32
CA GLU A 60 -8.90 18.26 10.17
C GLU A 60 -7.48 17.78 10.40
N LYS A 61 -7.26 16.98 11.44
CA LYS A 61 -5.94 16.46 11.77
C LYS A 61 -5.39 15.47 10.76
N LEU A 62 -6.22 14.99 9.85
CA LEU A 62 -5.84 14.00 8.83
C LEU A 62 -5.35 14.63 7.54
N SER A 63 -5.42 15.94 7.40
CA SER A 63 -5.12 16.60 6.12
C SER A 63 -3.75 16.26 5.55
N ASP A 64 -2.75 16.04 6.41
CA ASP A 64 -1.40 15.69 6.00
C ASP A 64 -1.15 14.18 5.92
N ARG A 65 -2.14 13.37 6.29
CA ARG A 65 -2.00 11.92 6.45
C ARG A 65 -2.84 11.13 5.45
N ILE A 66 -3.66 11.80 4.67
CA ILE A 66 -4.50 11.15 3.65
C ILE A 66 -4.23 11.80 2.30
N ALA A 67 -4.43 11.01 1.25
CA ALA A 67 -4.30 11.51 -0.11
C ALA A 67 -5.48 12.43 -0.45
N GLY A 68 -5.22 13.44 -1.25
CA GLY A 68 -6.27 14.32 -1.75
C GLY A 68 -6.90 13.78 -3.03
N TYR A 69 -7.97 14.42 -3.46
CA TYR A 69 -8.67 14.04 -4.69
C TYR A 69 -7.76 14.09 -5.91
N LYS A 70 -6.91 15.10 -6.00
CA LYS A 70 -5.99 15.24 -7.14
C LYS A 70 -5.06 14.03 -7.23
N GLU A 71 -4.48 13.61 -6.12
CA GLU A 71 -3.61 12.45 -6.09
C GLU A 71 -4.37 11.17 -6.44
N TYR A 72 -5.57 11.01 -5.89
CA TYR A 72 -6.43 9.89 -6.23
C TYR A 72 -6.71 9.83 -7.73
N ALA A 73 -7.06 10.98 -8.33
CA ALA A 73 -7.33 11.05 -9.77
C ALA A 73 -6.10 10.67 -10.62
N GLU A 74 -4.92 11.09 -10.19
CA GLU A 74 -3.68 10.75 -10.88
C GLU A 74 -3.37 9.25 -10.79
N VAL A 75 -3.47 8.67 -9.60
CA VAL A 75 -3.16 7.26 -9.38
C VAL A 75 -4.13 6.34 -10.10
N THR A 76 -5.42 6.70 -10.14
CA THR A 76 -6.45 5.90 -10.79
C THR A 76 -6.61 6.21 -12.26
N ASN A 77 -5.89 7.22 -12.76
CA ASN A 77 -6.02 7.68 -14.13
C ASN A 77 -7.46 8.09 -14.48
N LEU A 78 -8.10 8.78 -13.53
CA LEU A 78 -9.54 9.09 -13.57
C LEU A 78 -9.93 9.91 -14.80
N GLU A 79 -9.13 10.92 -15.19
CA GLU A 79 -9.44 11.76 -16.34
C GLU A 79 -9.53 10.95 -17.63
N GLU A 80 -8.65 9.97 -17.79
CA GLU A 80 -8.67 9.09 -18.96
C GLU A 80 -9.95 8.25 -18.99
N TRP A 81 -10.35 7.71 -17.85
CA TRP A 81 -11.57 6.93 -17.75
C TRP A 81 -12.81 7.77 -18.01
N MET A 82 -12.85 8.99 -17.51
CA MET A 82 -13.97 9.91 -17.75
C MET A 82 -14.03 10.30 -19.21
N ARG A 83 -12.89 10.55 -19.85
CA ARG A 83 -12.84 10.86 -21.28
C ARG A 83 -13.35 9.70 -22.13
N LEU A 84 -12.98 8.47 -21.79
CA LEU A 84 -13.47 7.28 -22.49
C LEU A 84 -14.98 7.13 -22.35
N ASP A 85 -15.52 7.44 -21.19
CA ASP A 85 -16.95 7.38 -20.95
C ASP A 85 -17.71 8.40 -21.80
N GLU A 86 -17.18 9.61 -21.95
CA GLU A 86 -17.78 10.65 -22.77
C GLU A 86 -17.84 10.28 -24.26
N ASN A 87 -16.96 9.44 -24.72
CA ASN A 87 -16.87 9.02 -26.11
C ASN A 87 -17.74 7.80 -26.47
N GLN A 88 -18.53 7.33 -25.54
CA GLN A 88 -19.40 6.17 -25.77
C GLN A 88 -20.84 6.57 -26.11
#